data_e350a421cbc3f90ae62e94a68ab60f81
#
_entry.id   e350a421cbc3f90ae62e94a68ab60f81
#
_cell.length_a   1.000
_cell.length_b   1.000
_cell.length_c   1.000
_cell.angle_alpha   90.00
_cell.angle_beta   90.00
_cell.angle_gamma   90.00
#
_symmetry.space_group_name_H-M   'P 1'
#
loop_
_entity.id
_entity.type
_entity.pdbx_description
1 polymer ?
#
loop_
_entity_poly.entity_id
_entity_poly.type
_entity_poly.pdbx_seq_one_letter_code
_entity_poly.pdbx_strand_id
1 'polypeptide(L)'
;LNPEVTDMGEVNFLEESTKESQDIEDVYDLYEKKVINQFQSSIIYTDKSLFNYMYCAVISNFFPKAKIINCIRNPLDNILSIYRANFLKQSFSFSLTDISSLYVHYFETMEEYKIKYGENIYDYHYEDLIDNPDNVIPGIINWLDWDWDEKYLSPHQNKRNVHTASSAQIRKKFYSSSIGIWKEYKELLEPAIEIIKTNKILGEKISQGIERI
;
A
#
# COMPACT_ATOMS: atom_id res chain seq x y z
N LEU A 1 -16.50 -5.40 -3.21
CA LEU A 1 -17.27 -6.62 -3.45
C LEU A 1 -17.94 -7.14 -2.16
N ASN A 2 -17.35 -6.89 -0.98
CA ASN A 2 -18.00 -7.13 0.30
C ASN A 2 -19.00 -6.00 0.57
N PRO A 3 -20.30 -6.27 0.78
CA PRO A 3 -21.32 -5.24 0.98
C PRO A 3 -21.21 -4.50 2.32
N GLU A 4 -20.50 -5.09 3.29
CA GLU A 4 -20.28 -4.49 4.61
C GLU A 4 -19.13 -3.48 4.63
N VAL A 5 -18.39 -3.37 3.51
CA VAL A 5 -17.20 -2.52 3.39
C VAL A 5 -17.51 -1.23 2.63
N THR A 6 -17.29 -0.12 3.28
CA THR A 6 -17.22 1.19 2.64
C THR A 6 -15.76 1.55 2.35
N ASP A 7 -15.46 1.72 1.07
CA ASP A 7 -14.17 2.23 0.64
C ASP A 7 -14.16 3.76 0.70
N MET A 8 -13.28 4.30 1.51
CA MET A 8 -13.11 5.75 1.64
C MET A 8 -12.14 6.32 0.60
N GLY A 9 -11.44 5.44 -0.13
CA GLY A 9 -10.45 5.87 -1.12
C GLY A 9 -9.19 6.45 -0.49
N GLU A 10 -8.68 7.54 -1.09
CA GLU A 10 -7.46 8.23 -0.65
C GLU A 10 -7.83 9.46 0.19
N VAL A 11 -8.32 9.22 1.41
CA VAL A 11 -8.58 10.28 2.39
C VAL A 11 -7.32 10.59 3.21
N ASN A 12 -7.22 11.82 3.73
CA ASN A 12 -6.10 12.22 4.59
C ASN A 12 -6.50 12.31 6.06
N PHE A 13 -7.58 11.64 6.46
CA PHE A 13 -8.15 11.79 7.80
C PHE A 13 -7.19 11.39 8.90
N LEU A 14 -6.37 10.37 8.69
CA LEU A 14 -5.39 9.93 9.68
C LEU A 14 -4.32 10.99 9.92
N GLU A 15 -3.76 11.54 8.83
CA GLU A 15 -2.78 12.64 8.90
C GLU A 15 -3.39 13.89 9.54
N GLU A 16 -4.59 14.28 9.10
CA GLU A 16 -5.30 15.44 9.65
C GLU A 16 -5.60 15.27 11.14
N SER A 17 -6.13 14.11 11.54
CA SER A 17 -6.46 13.83 12.94
C SER A 17 -5.22 13.85 13.82
N THR A 18 -4.10 13.30 13.34
CA THR A 18 -2.82 13.33 14.06
C THR A 18 -2.28 14.75 14.22
N LYS A 19 -2.47 15.62 13.21
CA LYS A 19 -2.04 17.03 13.28
C LYS A 19 -2.95 17.91 14.14
N GLU A 20 -4.25 17.61 14.18
CA GLU A 20 -5.25 18.36 14.93
C GLU A 20 -5.30 17.97 16.42
N SER A 21 -4.91 16.74 16.72
CA SER A 21 -4.93 16.22 18.08
C SER A 21 -3.91 16.92 18.97
N GLN A 22 -4.33 17.23 20.20
CA GLN A 22 -3.45 17.72 21.26
C GLN A 22 -2.81 16.57 22.04
N ASP A 23 -3.50 15.42 22.10
CA ASP A 23 -3.03 14.19 22.68
C ASP A 23 -3.18 13.06 21.66
N ILE A 24 -2.20 12.18 21.60
CA ILE A 24 -2.19 11.06 20.65
C ILE A 24 -3.38 10.11 20.89
N GLU A 25 -3.90 10.04 22.11
CA GLU A 25 -5.05 9.23 22.49
C GLU A 25 -6.35 9.73 21.84
N ASP A 26 -6.46 11.00 21.51
CA ASP A 26 -7.64 11.60 20.88
C ASP A 26 -7.70 11.39 19.36
N VAL A 27 -6.64 10.85 18.74
CA VAL A 27 -6.54 10.69 17.27
C VAL A 27 -7.66 9.80 16.75
N TYR A 28 -7.98 8.72 17.47
CA TYR A 28 -9.05 7.81 17.06
C TYR A 28 -10.41 8.51 17.01
N ASP A 29 -10.77 9.26 18.05
CA ASP A 29 -12.06 9.96 18.12
C ASP A 29 -12.18 11.04 17.05
N LEU A 30 -11.10 11.75 16.74
CA LEU A 30 -11.07 12.74 15.67
C LEU A 30 -11.21 12.09 14.29
N TYR A 31 -10.52 10.97 14.07
CA TYR A 31 -10.63 10.21 12.86
C TYR A 31 -12.05 9.66 12.66
N GLU A 32 -12.62 9.02 13.68
CA GLU A 32 -13.98 8.48 13.65
C GLU A 32 -15.01 9.56 13.33
N LYS A 33 -14.91 10.74 13.95
CA LYS A 33 -15.77 11.90 13.64
C LYS A 33 -15.70 12.30 12.16
N LYS A 34 -14.50 12.34 11.57
CA LYS A 34 -14.33 12.67 10.14
C LYS A 34 -15.00 11.62 9.25
N VAL A 35 -14.81 10.33 9.58
CA VAL A 35 -15.43 9.20 8.86
C VAL A 35 -16.95 9.30 8.89
N ILE A 36 -17.55 9.44 10.08
CA ILE A 36 -19.02 9.51 10.26
C ILE A 36 -19.61 10.73 9.54
N ASN A 37 -18.91 11.86 9.54
CA ASN A 37 -19.39 13.08 8.89
C ASN A 37 -19.38 13.00 7.36
N GLN A 38 -18.52 12.20 6.77
CA GLN A 38 -18.32 12.17 5.30
C GLN A 38 -18.87 10.92 4.65
N PHE A 39 -18.96 9.81 5.36
CA PHE A 39 -19.38 8.52 4.81
C PHE A 39 -20.64 8.01 5.51
N GLN A 40 -21.45 7.25 4.76
CA GLN A 40 -22.58 6.54 5.35
C GLN A 40 -22.10 5.51 6.37
N SER A 41 -22.90 5.24 7.39
CA SER A 41 -22.59 4.22 8.40
C SER A 41 -22.36 2.87 7.74
N SER A 42 -21.23 2.25 8.06
CA SER A 42 -20.83 0.93 7.59
C SER A 42 -20.22 0.13 8.73
N ILE A 43 -20.13 -1.19 8.56
CA ILE A 43 -19.51 -2.07 9.55
C ILE A 43 -17.99 -1.97 9.44
N ILE A 44 -17.49 -1.86 8.20
CA ILE A 44 -16.06 -1.83 7.89
C ILE A 44 -15.76 -0.66 6.96
N TYR A 45 -14.68 0.04 7.24
CA TYR A 45 -14.15 1.09 6.38
C TYR A 45 -12.75 0.70 5.89
N THR A 46 -12.43 1.00 4.63
CA THR A 46 -11.07 0.90 4.13
C THR A 46 -10.52 2.27 3.80
N ASP A 47 -9.36 2.57 4.37
CA ASP A 47 -8.59 3.79 4.15
C ASP A 47 -7.28 3.43 3.43
N LYS A 48 -7.05 4.03 2.27
CA LYS A 48 -5.83 3.81 1.49
C LYS A 48 -5.24 5.15 1.09
N SER A 49 -4.20 5.57 1.78
CA SER A 49 -3.38 6.73 1.43
C SER A 49 -1.90 6.33 1.34
N LEU A 50 -1.16 7.01 0.47
CA LEU A 50 0.25 6.68 0.21
C LEU A 50 1.10 6.70 1.48
N PHE A 51 0.82 7.63 2.39
CA PHE A 51 1.61 7.86 3.60
C PHE A 51 1.04 7.24 4.87
N ASN A 52 -0.02 6.44 4.78
CA ASN A 52 -0.60 5.77 5.96
C ASN A 52 0.41 4.85 6.69
N TYR A 53 1.43 4.35 5.97
CA TYR A 53 2.48 3.57 6.59
C TYR A 53 3.21 4.32 7.72
N MET A 54 3.33 5.64 7.65
CA MET A 54 3.97 6.46 8.69
C MET A 54 3.20 6.44 10.02
N TYR A 55 1.94 6.06 9.98
CA TYR A 55 1.03 6.05 11.12
C TYR A 55 0.73 4.63 11.63
N CYS A 56 1.43 3.60 11.19
CA CYS A 56 1.20 2.21 11.64
C CYS A 56 1.27 2.07 13.15
N ALA A 57 2.18 2.78 13.83
CA ALA A 57 2.25 2.79 15.29
C ALA A 57 0.99 3.39 15.94
N VAL A 58 0.47 4.49 15.38
CA VAL A 58 -0.76 5.14 15.87
C VAL A 58 -1.94 4.20 15.66
N ILE A 59 -2.05 3.62 14.45
CA ILE A 59 -3.12 2.68 14.12
C ILE A 59 -3.07 1.47 15.08
N SER A 60 -1.92 0.86 15.25
CA SER A 60 -1.78 -0.35 16.08
C SER A 60 -2.02 -0.13 17.57
N ASN A 61 -1.76 1.08 18.09
CA ASN A 61 -1.94 1.36 19.51
C ASN A 61 -3.34 1.94 19.84
N PHE A 62 -3.93 2.72 18.93
CA PHE A 62 -5.13 3.49 19.25
C PHE A 62 -6.37 3.09 18.44
N PHE A 63 -6.24 2.21 17.43
CA PHE A 63 -7.35 1.69 16.64
C PHE A 63 -7.53 0.19 16.90
N PRO A 64 -8.27 -0.20 17.93
CA PRO A 64 -8.22 -1.55 18.52
C PRO A 64 -8.67 -2.69 17.60
N LYS A 65 -9.39 -2.36 16.51
CA LYS A 65 -9.87 -3.35 15.52
C LYS A 65 -9.26 -3.16 14.13
N ALA A 66 -8.37 -2.18 13.97
CA ALA A 66 -7.77 -1.91 12.68
C ALA A 66 -6.77 -3.00 12.31
N LYS A 67 -6.83 -3.40 11.05
CA LYS A 67 -5.90 -4.32 10.41
C LYS A 67 -5.17 -3.61 9.28
N ILE A 68 -3.88 -3.81 9.15
CA ILE A 68 -3.02 -3.14 8.17
C ILE A 68 -2.62 -4.15 7.11
N ILE A 69 -2.99 -3.89 5.86
CA ILE A 69 -2.55 -4.70 4.72
C ILE A 69 -1.44 -3.93 4.01
N ASN A 70 -0.26 -4.51 3.97
CA ASN A 70 0.91 -3.93 3.33
C ASN A 70 1.20 -4.63 2.00
N CYS A 71 1.06 -3.88 0.91
CA CYS A 71 1.34 -4.37 -0.44
C CYS A 71 2.79 -4.08 -0.80
N ILE A 72 3.61 -5.11 -0.83
CA ILE A 72 5.02 -5.02 -1.22
C ILE A 72 5.12 -5.27 -2.72
N ARG A 73 5.95 -4.50 -3.41
CA ARG A 73 6.25 -4.67 -4.82
C ARG A 73 7.75 -4.56 -5.06
N ASN A 74 8.26 -5.18 -6.13
CA ASN A 74 9.64 -4.99 -6.55
C ASN A 74 9.99 -3.49 -6.55
N PRO A 75 11.04 -3.07 -5.83
CA PRO A 75 11.37 -1.65 -5.64
C PRO A 75 11.61 -0.92 -6.97
N LEU A 76 12.29 -1.54 -7.94
CA LEU A 76 12.61 -0.90 -9.19
C LEU A 76 11.38 -0.74 -10.10
N ASP A 77 10.48 -1.73 -10.12
CA ASP A 77 9.19 -1.59 -10.80
C ASP A 77 8.29 -0.55 -10.13
N ASN A 78 8.32 -0.46 -8.80
CA ASN A 78 7.58 0.54 -8.04
C ASN A 78 8.09 1.95 -8.34
N ILE A 79 9.41 2.17 -8.22
CA ILE A 79 10.08 3.45 -8.50
C ILE A 79 9.81 3.90 -9.94
N LEU A 80 9.98 3.00 -10.91
CA LEU A 80 9.69 3.28 -12.31
C LEU A 80 8.22 3.66 -12.53
N SER A 81 7.31 2.96 -11.86
CA SER A 81 5.87 3.23 -11.96
C SER A 81 5.51 4.61 -11.41
N ILE A 82 6.07 5.00 -10.27
CA ILE A 82 5.87 6.33 -9.66
C ILE A 82 6.45 7.42 -10.58
N TYR A 83 7.67 7.23 -11.06
CA TYR A 83 8.34 8.18 -11.95
C TYR A 83 7.55 8.42 -13.24
N ARG A 84 7.03 7.35 -13.85
CA ARG A 84 6.19 7.43 -15.07
C ARG A 84 4.81 8.03 -14.82
N ALA A 85 4.22 7.78 -13.65
CA ALA A 85 2.92 8.34 -13.28
C ALA A 85 2.97 9.84 -13.05
N ASN A 86 4.13 10.37 -12.67
CA ASN A 86 4.41 11.80 -12.57
C ASN A 86 3.32 12.54 -11.75
N PHE A 87 3.18 12.19 -10.48
CA PHE A 87 2.13 12.73 -9.62
C PHE A 87 2.30 14.23 -9.39
N LEU A 88 1.55 15.06 -10.10
CA LEU A 88 1.67 16.52 -10.09
C LEU A 88 1.60 17.17 -8.70
N LYS A 89 0.98 16.51 -7.73
CA LYS A 89 0.86 16.99 -6.34
C LYS A 89 1.98 16.52 -5.42
N GLN A 90 2.88 15.67 -5.90
CA GLN A 90 3.92 15.02 -5.10
C GLN A 90 5.30 15.35 -5.69
N SER A 91 6.00 16.31 -5.10
CA SER A 91 7.29 16.80 -5.63
C SER A 91 8.35 15.71 -5.77
N PHE A 92 8.37 14.72 -4.87
CA PHE A 92 9.30 13.60 -4.95
C PHE A 92 9.15 12.75 -6.23
N SER A 93 7.96 12.73 -6.85
CA SER A 93 7.68 11.88 -8.01
C SER A 93 8.42 12.28 -9.29
N PHE A 94 9.09 13.43 -9.29
CA PHE A 94 9.88 13.93 -10.42
C PHE A 94 11.35 13.53 -10.39
N SER A 95 11.80 12.88 -9.31
CA SER A 95 13.21 12.53 -9.10
C SER A 95 13.35 11.06 -8.73
N LEU A 96 14.12 10.31 -9.52
CA LEU A 96 14.40 8.89 -9.23
C LEU A 96 15.09 8.72 -7.88
N THR A 97 15.98 9.62 -7.50
CA THR A 97 16.69 9.56 -6.21
C THR A 97 15.75 9.83 -5.05
N ASP A 98 14.80 10.78 -5.17
CA ASP A 98 13.85 11.08 -4.11
C ASP A 98 12.84 9.96 -3.94
N ILE A 99 12.32 9.39 -5.04
CA ILE A 99 11.43 8.22 -5.01
C ILE A 99 12.14 7.05 -4.33
N SER A 100 13.40 6.81 -4.67
CA SER A 100 14.19 5.69 -4.13
C SER A 100 14.49 5.88 -2.66
N SER A 101 14.82 7.10 -2.23
CA SER A 101 15.03 7.43 -0.81
C SER A 101 13.75 7.23 -0.01
N LEU A 102 12.61 7.66 -0.56
CA LEU A 102 11.31 7.42 0.05
C LEU A 102 10.98 5.93 0.15
N TYR A 103 11.31 5.13 -0.88
CA TYR A 103 11.10 3.69 -0.86
C TYR A 103 11.96 3.00 0.21
N VAL A 104 13.24 3.37 0.33
CA VAL A 104 14.13 2.84 1.38
C VAL A 104 13.58 3.18 2.77
N HIS A 105 13.18 4.44 2.98
CA HIS A 105 12.58 4.85 4.24
C HIS A 105 11.29 4.09 4.56
N TYR A 106 10.39 3.94 3.58
CA TYR A 106 9.19 3.10 3.73
C TYR A 106 9.55 1.68 4.14
N PHE A 107 10.49 1.05 3.45
CA PHE A 107 10.90 -0.33 3.72
C PHE A 107 11.46 -0.49 5.14
N GLU A 108 12.38 0.37 5.55
CA GLU A 108 12.97 0.36 6.90
C GLU A 108 11.91 0.59 7.98
N THR A 109 11.04 1.55 7.78
CA THR A 109 9.93 1.87 8.70
C THR A 109 8.98 0.67 8.86
N MET A 110 8.60 0.01 7.76
CA MET A 110 7.72 -1.15 7.81
C MET A 110 8.39 -2.37 8.46
N GLU A 111 9.70 -2.60 8.25
CA GLU A 111 10.43 -3.65 8.93
C GLU A 111 10.43 -3.43 10.46
N GLU A 112 10.65 -2.20 10.93
CA GLU A 112 10.56 -1.87 12.35
C GLU A 112 9.14 -2.08 12.91
N TYR A 113 8.12 -1.66 12.18
CA TYR A 113 6.74 -1.84 12.60
C TYR A 113 6.33 -3.32 12.65
N LYS A 114 6.79 -4.14 11.72
CA LYS A 114 6.53 -5.58 11.74
C LYS A 114 7.13 -6.27 12.96
N ILE A 115 8.31 -5.86 13.39
CA ILE A 115 8.91 -6.38 14.62
C ILE A 115 8.02 -6.10 15.85
N LYS A 116 7.41 -4.91 15.90
CA LYS A 116 6.64 -4.45 17.06
C LYS A 116 5.15 -4.77 16.99
N TYR A 117 4.56 -4.72 15.80
CA TYR A 117 3.12 -4.77 15.55
C TYR A 117 2.73 -5.83 14.50
N GLY A 118 3.57 -6.85 14.30
CA GLY A 118 3.41 -7.81 13.20
C GLY A 118 2.07 -8.56 13.21
N GLU A 119 1.44 -8.73 14.37
CA GLU A 119 0.10 -9.35 14.45
C GLU A 119 -1.00 -8.52 13.75
N ASN A 120 -0.80 -7.20 13.67
CA ASN A 120 -1.74 -6.26 13.04
C ASN A 120 -1.41 -5.97 11.58
N ILE A 121 -0.29 -6.48 11.05
CA ILE A 121 0.21 -6.18 9.71
C ILE A 121 0.26 -7.46 8.89
N TYR A 122 -0.41 -7.45 7.74
CA TYR A 122 -0.36 -8.54 6.76
C TYR A 122 0.39 -8.08 5.52
N ASP A 123 1.54 -8.70 5.26
CA ASP A 123 2.32 -8.46 4.04
C ASP A 123 1.86 -9.39 2.91
N TYR A 124 1.72 -8.84 1.72
CA TYR A 124 1.65 -9.64 0.50
C TYR A 124 2.46 -9.00 -0.62
N HIS A 125 2.97 -9.81 -1.51
CA HIS A 125 3.70 -9.33 -2.68
C HIS A 125 2.74 -9.15 -3.85
N TYR A 126 2.84 -7.99 -4.51
CA TYR A 126 2.05 -7.68 -5.71
C TYR A 126 2.25 -8.75 -6.79
N GLU A 127 3.48 -9.20 -6.98
CA GLU A 127 3.83 -10.23 -7.95
C GLU A 127 3.13 -11.55 -7.65
N ASP A 128 3.06 -11.96 -6.37
CA ASP A 128 2.34 -13.17 -5.96
C ASP A 128 0.84 -13.05 -6.18
N LEU A 129 0.27 -11.87 -5.93
CA LEU A 129 -1.14 -11.61 -6.21
C LEU A 129 -1.46 -11.74 -7.71
N ILE A 130 -0.54 -11.34 -8.58
CA ILE A 130 -0.73 -11.44 -10.04
C ILE A 130 -0.56 -12.89 -10.53
N ASP A 131 0.48 -13.58 -10.02
CA ASP A 131 0.82 -14.93 -10.45
C ASP A 131 -0.11 -16.00 -9.87
N ASN A 132 -0.59 -15.78 -8.64
CA ASN A 132 -1.34 -16.78 -7.87
C ASN A 132 -2.44 -16.17 -7.01
N PRO A 133 -3.42 -15.44 -7.61
CA PRO A 133 -4.50 -14.77 -6.90
C PRO A 133 -5.36 -15.74 -6.08
N ASP A 134 -5.50 -17.00 -6.55
CA ASP A 134 -6.30 -18.04 -5.90
C ASP A 134 -5.75 -18.48 -4.54
N ASN A 135 -4.49 -18.17 -4.24
CA ASN A 135 -3.90 -18.40 -2.91
C ASN A 135 -3.77 -17.12 -2.10
N VAL A 136 -3.36 -16.02 -2.74
CA VAL A 136 -3.10 -14.76 -2.03
C VAL A 136 -4.40 -14.14 -1.49
N ILE A 137 -5.45 -14.09 -2.31
CA ILE A 137 -6.72 -13.47 -1.90
C ILE A 137 -7.37 -14.23 -0.74
N PRO A 138 -7.51 -15.58 -0.78
CA PRO A 138 -8.01 -16.32 0.37
C PRO A 138 -7.19 -16.11 1.65
N GLY A 139 -5.86 -16.01 1.53
CA GLY A 139 -4.99 -15.71 2.67
C GLY A 139 -5.32 -14.36 3.32
N ILE A 140 -5.52 -13.32 2.52
CA ILE A 140 -5.93 -12.00 3.00
C ILE A 140 -7.30 -12.06 3.65
N ILE A 141 -8.29 -12.68 3.00
CA ILE A 141 -9.68 -12.77 3.50
C ILE A 141 -9.73 -13.53 4.81
N ASN A 142 -9.02 -14.65 4.93
CA ASN A 142 -8.92 -15.43 6.16
C ASN A 142 -8.25 -14.62 7.29
N TRP A 143 -7.18 -13.88 7.00
CA TRP A 143 -6.50 -13.04 8.00
C TRP A 143 -7.39 -11.87 8.48
N LEU A 144 -8.27 -11.36 7.59
CA LEU A 144 -9.27 -10.34 7.94
C LEU A 144 -10.42 -10.89 8.79
N ASP A 145 -10.54 -12.21 8.96
CA ASP A 145 -11.68 -12.92 9.56
C ASP A 145 -13.00 -12.66 8.81
N TRP A 146 -12.92 -12.58 7.48
CA TRP A 146 -14.07 -12.42 6.61
C TRP A 146 -14.52 -13.74 6.02
N ASP A 147 -15.83 -13.88 5.80
CA ASP A 147 -16.37 -15.02 5.07
C ASP A 147 -15.88 -15.01 3.61
N TRP A 148 -15.50 -16.19 3.13
CA TRP A 148 -15.07 -16.36 1.76
C TRP A 148 -16.21 -16.19 0.77
N ASP A 149 -15.95 -15.46 -0.32
CA ASP A 149 -16.85 -15.33 -1.48
C ASP A 149 -16.03 -15.36 -2.76
N GLU A 150 -16.36 -16.27 -3.68
CA GLU A 150 -15.62 -16.41 -4.95
C GLU A 150 -15.56 -15.12 -5.78
N LYS A 151 -16.49 -14.19 -5.59
CA LYS A 151 -16.45 -12.88 -6.25
C LYS A 151 -15.19 -12.07 -5.92
N TYR A 152 -14.50 -12.37 -4.80
CA TYR A 152 -13.24 -11.70 -4.46
C TYR A 152 -12.13 -11.99 -5.48
N LEU A 153 -12.18 -13.12 -6.20
CA LEU A 153 -11.28 -13.43 -7.32
C LEU A 153 -11.58 -12.62 -8.60
N SER A 154 -12.63 -11.82 -8.59
CA SER A 154 -13.03 -11.02 -9.74
C SER A 154 -13.07 -9.51 -9.45
N PRO A 155 -11.98 -8.89 -8.96
CA PRO A 155 -11.96 -7.47 -8.57
C PRO A 155 -12.30 -6.53 -9.73
N HIS A 156 -12.05 -6.92 -10.98
CA HIS A 156 -12.38 -6.17 -12.18
C HIS A 156 -13.90 -5.99 -12.40
N GLN A 157 -14.73 -6.80 -11.76
CA GLN A 157 -16.19 -6.69 -11.80
C GLN A 157 -16.73 -5.64 -10.82
N ASN A 158 -15.88 -5.09 -9.96
CA ASN A 158 -16.28 -4.03 -9.03
C ASN A 158 -16.62 -2.76 -9.81
N LYS A 159 -17.89 -2.31 -9.67
CA LYS A 159 -18.45 -1.15 -10.41
C LYS A 159 -18.14 0.20 -9.74
N ARG A 160 -17.48 0.19 -8.60
CA ARG A 160 -17.20 1.44 -7.87
C ARG A 160 -16.35 2.39 -8.72
N ASN A 161 -16.56 3.68 -8.52
CA ASN A 161 -15.73 4.71 -9.14
C ASN A 161 -14.35 4.75 -8.43
N VAL A 162 -13.30 4.66 -9.23
CA VAL A 162 -11.92 4.76 -8.75
C VAL A 162 -11.28 5.98 -9.39
N HIS A 163 -10.89 6.93 -8.56
CA HIS A 163 -10.31 8.22 -8.98
C HIS A 163 -8.78 8.25 -8.81
N THR A 164 -8.10 7.15 -9.12
CA THR A 164 -6.64 7.05 -9.01
C THR A 164 -5.97 6.95 -10.38
N ALA A 165 -4.65 7.19 -10.44
CA ALA A 165 -3.86 7.03 -11.66
C ALA A 165 -3.99 5.62 -12.28
N SER A 166 -4.34 4.61 -11.47
CA SER A 166 -4.53 3.22 -11.89
C SER A 166 -5.97 2.88 -12.29
N SER A 167 -6.87 3.85 -12.42
CA SER A 167 -8.31 3.62 -12.67
C SER A 167 -8.60 2.75 -13.90
N ALA A 168 -7.81 2.90 -14.97
CA ALA A 168 -7.93 2.09 -16.18
C ALA A 168 -7.43 0.64 -15.98
N GLN A 169 -6.50 0.43 -15.05
CA GLN A 169 -5.88 -0.88 -14.80
C GLN A 169 -6.77 -1.77 -13.92
N ILE A 170 -7.47 -1.20 -12.95
CA ILE A 170 -8.33 -1.93 -12.00
C ILE A 170 -9.49 -2.66 -12.70
N ARG A 171 -9.88 -2.23 -13.89
CA ARG A 171 -10.95 -2.86 -14.68
C ARG A 171 -10.48 -4.01 -15.58
N LYS A 172 -9.20 -4.32 -15.56
CA LYS A 172 -8.64 -5.48 -16.26
C LYS A 172 -8.52 -6.65 -15.29
N LYS A 173 -8.57 -7.87 -15.84
CA LYS A 173 -8.14 -9.06 -15.08
C LYS A 173 -6.68 -8.87 -14.66
N PHE A 174 -6.23 -9.63 -13.68
CA PHE A 174 -4.82 -9.65 -13.30
C PHE A 174 -3.93 -9.80 -14.53
N TYR A 175 -2.91 -8.94 -14.67
CA TYR A 175 -2.01 -8.93 -15.82
C TYR A 175 -0.58 -8.66 -15.37
N SER A 176 0.38 -9.35 -15.97
CA SER A 176 1.78 -9.35 -15.56
C SER A 176 2.66 -8.32 -16.29
N SER A 177 2.10 -7.53 -17.21
CA SER A 177 2.91 -6.63 -18.06
C SER A 177 3.64 -5.50 -17.33
N SER A 178 3.42 -5.35 -16.03
CA SER A 178 4.09 -4.38 -15.18
C SER A 178 5.11 -5.01 -14.21
N ILE A 179 5.34 -6.33 -14.33
CA ILE A 179 6.31 -7.07 -13.51
C ILE A 179 7.60 -7.21 -14.31
N GLY A 180 8.72 -6.85 -13.70
CA GLY A 180 10.05 -6.95 -14.31
C GLY A 180 10.33 -5.95 -15.43
N ILE A 181 9.42 -4.97 -15.66
CA ILE A 181 9.60 -3.97 -16.72
C ILE A 181 10.80 -3.06 -16.44
N TRP A 182 11.21 -2.91 -15.20
CA TRP A 182 12.40 -2.16 -14.81
C TRP A 182 13.66 -2.62 -15.54
N LYS A 183 13.73 -3.89 -15.98
CA LYS A 183 14.87 -4.46 -16.68
C LYS A 183 15.14 -3.76 -18.02
N GLU A 184 14.10 -3.30 -18.69
CA GLU A 184 14.18 -2.55 -19.94
C GLU A 184 14.69 -1.12 -19.73
N TYR A 185 14.60 -0.61 -18.47
CA TYR A 185 14.98 0.74 -18.09
C TYR A 185 16.16 0.79 -17.11
N LYS A 186 16.99 -0.26 -17.11
CA LYS A 186 18.07 -0.42 -16.13
C LYS A 186 19.04 0.76 -16.13
N GLU A 187 19.45 1.25 -17.32
CA GLU A 187 20.35 2.40 -17.44
C GLU A 187 19.72 3.68 -16.86
N LEU A 188 18.44 3.92 -17.12
CA LEU A 188 17.69 5.03 -16.53
C LEU A 188 17.61 4.93 -15.01
N LEU A 189 17.47 3.72 -14.49
CA LEU A 189 17.29 3.45 -13.07
C LEU A 189 18.61 3.36 -12.28
N GLU A 190 19.77 3.57 -12.91
CA GLU A 190 21.07 3.51 -12.22
C GLU A 190 21.10 4.38 -10.94
N PRO A 191 20.65 5.65 -10.96
CA PRO A 191 20.60 6.45 -9.73
C PRO A 191 19.69 5.87 -8.64
N ALA A 192 18.60 5.23 -9.03
CA ALA A 192 17.70 4.54 -8.11
C ALA A 192 18.36 3.30 -7.49
N ILE A 193 19.03 2.50 -8.31
CA ILE A 193 19.73 1.29 -7.89
C ILE A 193 20.80 1.63 -6.83
N GLU A 194 21.56 2.70 -7.03
CA GLU A 194 22.58 3.13 -6.09
C GLU A 194 21.99 3.53 -4.72
N ILE A 195 20.85 4.22 -4.71
CA ILE A 195 20.14 4.56 -3.45
C ILE A 195 19.61 3.30 -2.78
N ILE A 196 18.97 2.40 -3.52
CA ILE A 196 18.41 1.14 -2.96
C ILE A 196 19.51 0.28 -2.34
N LYS A 197 20.70 0.24 -2.93
CA LYS A 197 21.85 -0.50 -2.39
C LYS A 197 22.36 0.06 -1.07
N THR A 198 22.01 1.26 -0.66
CA THR A 198 22.37 1.80 0.67
C THR A 198 21.71 0.98 1.80
N ASN A 199 20.52 0.42 1.54
CA ASN A 199 19.93 -0.56 2.44
C ASN A 199 20.47 -1.96 2.12
N LYS A 200 21.07 -2.62 3.11
CA LYS A 200 21.75 -3.91 2.93
C LYS A 200 20.80 -4.99 2.41
N ILE A 201 19.60 -5.10 2.99
CA ILE A 201 18.63 -6.15 2.64
C ILE A 201 18.16 -5.96 1.19
N LEU A 202 17.74 -4.75 0.84
CA LEU A 202 17.28 -4.43 -0.50
C LEU A 202 18.39 -4.58 -1.54
N GLY A 203 19.61 -4.13 -1.20
CA GLY A 203 20.78 -4.22 -2.07
C GLY A 203 21.19 -5.67 -2.37
N GLU A 204 21.19 -6.54 -1.38
CA GLU A 204 21.47 -7.98 -1.56
C GLU A 204 20.42 -8.63 -2.48
N LYS A 205 19.13 -8.37 -2.27
CA LYS A 205 18.05 -8.92 -3.08
C LYS A 205 18.11 -8.47 -4.54
N ILE A 206 18.34 -7.18 -4.77
CA ILE A 206 18.50 -6.66 -6.15
C ILE A 206 19.72 -7.28 -6.83
N SER A 207 20.86 -7.38 -6.11
CA SER A 207 22.10 -7.94 -6.66
C SER A 207 21.96 -9.42 -7.03
N GLN A 208 21.12 -10.15 -6.33
CA GLN A 208 20.78 -11.55 -6.60
C GLN A 208 19.71 -11.70 -7.70
N GLY A 209 19.18 -10.60 -8.23
CA GLY A 209 18.10 -10.61 -9.21
C GLY A 209 16.76 -11.11 -8.65
N ILE A 210 16.59 -11.03 -7.31
CA ILE A 210 15.35 -11.46 -6.65
C ILE A 210 14.25 -10.46 -7.02
N GLU A 211 13.21 -10.94 -7.68
CA GLU A 211 12.07 -10.13 -8.10
C GLU A 211 11.10 -9.85 -6.94
N ARG A 212 11.09 -10.71 -5.92
CA ARG A 212 10.24 -10.62 -4.72
C ARG A 212 11.09 -10.21 -3.52
N ILE A 213 10.82 -9.04 -2.99
CA ILE A 213 11.61 -8.46 -1.90
C ILE A 213 10.87 -8.58 -0.58
#